data_87a50a48cc664309ebb8df6b2e84f1ef
#
_entry.id   87a50a48cc664309ebb8df6b2e84f1ef
#
_cell.length_a   1.000
_cell.length_b   1.000
_cell.length_c   1.000
_cell.angle_alpha   90.00
_cell.angle_beta   90.00
_cell.angle_gamma   90.00
#
_symmetry.space_group_name_H-M   'P 1'
#
loop_
_entity.id
_entity.type
_entity.pdbx_description
1 polymer ?
#
loop_
_entity_poly.entity_id
_entity_poly.type
_entity_poly.pdbx_seq_one_letter_code
_entity_poly.pdbx_strand_id
1 'polypeptide(L)'
;MRSFLQAKGKVNKGIQATIRDTPHRFLAYNNGISGTAEAVTVSRSKDGLCKLEQMRDFQIVNGGQTTASIYHAMKKEKADISNVTVQVKLTVVNEAEKVVEFVPLISRYANSQNKVNTADFNANDEWHQKLESLSRTVWAPAASGTGKPTRWYYERARGSHLDDKMRSGTPAKQKEWEAQNPVSQKFTKTDVAKYEHTWNQLPHVVSKGAEKNFIEWTLARTKAGAKPAEQGDFEALCAKAMLFRIAEKLIGALDLGGYRANVVAYTLAWLSRETNQRIDQRKIWQRQVVGERLQTAIKTVAPKAYNHLVEYAAGRNVTEMAKKEECWMSFRDTKIELPSITSDLEPSGIVAGTEKPPKRKDRHVDAAESVLRVREELWPTLAAWGEETSRLQKWQITICKSLHSKIVKGRRLRQDECEALLDMLDVARDKGFEK
;
A
#
# COMPACT_ATOMS: atom_id res chain seq x y z
N MET A 1 7.07 -9.12 9.80
CA MET A 1 6.54 -10.29 10.56
C MET A 1 5.03 -10.16 10.63
N ARG A 2 4.25 -11.17 10.26
CA ARG A 2 2.82 -11.15 10.53
C ARG A 2 2.63 -11.25 12.04
N SER A 3 1.96 -10.29 12.67
CA SER A 3 1.64 -10.45 14.07
C SER A 3 0.61 -11.58 14.20
N PHE A 4 0.88 -12.48 15.11
CA PHE A 4 0.10 -13.68 15.36
C PHE A 4 -1.12 -13.34 16.19
N LEU A 5 -2.31 -13.28 15.56
CA LEU A 5 -3.47 -12.91 16.34
C LEU A 5 -4.82 -13.35 15.90
N GLN A 6 -4.90 -14.31 15.06
CA GLN A 6 -6.20 -14.97 14.97
C GLN A 6 -6.11 -16.40 15.54
N ALA A 7 -5.90 -16.51 16.84
CA ALA A 7 -6.15 -17.76 17.58
C ALA A 7 -7.56 -18.33 17.27
N LYS A 8 -8.46 -17.49 16.78
CA LYS A 8 -9.85 -17.85 16.40
C LYS A 8 -10.01 -18.34 14.96
N GLY A 9 -9.00 -18.28 14.09
CA GLY A 9 -9.08 -18.78 12.71
C GLY A 9 -9.22 -20.31 12.64
N LYS A 10 -9.96 -20.86 11.64
CA LYS A 10 -10.14 -22.31 11.46
C LYS A 10 -8.81 -23.09 11.43
N VAL A 11 -7.76 -22.52 10.80
CA VAL A 11 -6.42 -23.15 10.72
C VAL A 11 -5.77 -23.25 12.09
N ASN A 12 -5.79 -22.18 12.88
CA ASN A 12 -5.16 -22.17 14.22
C ASN A 12 -5.90 -23.07 15.19
N LYS A 13 -7.23 -23.16 15.10
CA LYS A 13 -8.01 -24.13 15.86
C LYS A 13 -7.62 -25.57 15.50
N GLY A 14 -7.38 -25.86 14.22
CA GLY A 14 -6.91 -27.17 13.78
C GLY A 14 -5.52 -27.50 14.34
N ILE A 15 -4.58 -26.54 14.31
CA ILE A 15 -3.23 -26.71 14.89
C ILE A 15 -3.32 -26.97 16.40
N GLN A 16 -4.11 -26.18 17.13
CA GLN A 16 -4.31 -26.33 18.57
C GLN A 16 -4.96 -27.68 18.92
N ALA A 17 -5.98 -28.10 18.16
CA ALA A 17 -6.61 -29.42 18.34
C ALA A 17 -5.59 -30.56 18.15
N THR A 18 -4.72 -30.47 17.13
CA THR A 18 -3.67 -31.48 16.92
C THR A 18 -2.69 -31.53 18.09
N ILE A 19 -2.28 -30.36 18.63
CA ILE A 19 -1.37 -30.31 19.80
C ILE A 19 -2.01 -30.97 21.02
N ARG A 20 -3.31 -30.74 21.25
CA ARG A 20 -4.02 -31.26 22.42
C ARG A 20 -4.39 -32.74 22.28
N ASP A 21 -4.95 -33.10 21.12
CA ASP A 21 -5.64 -34.37 20.96
C ASP A 21 -4.76 -35.45 20.32
N THR A 22 -3.76 -35.08 19.48
CA THR A 22 -2.89 -36.02 18.76
C THR A 22 -1.49 -35.45 18.55
N PRO A 23 -0.73 -35.08 19.63
CA PRO A 23 0.55 -34.38 19.52
C PRO A 23 1.60 -35.14 18.70
N HIS A 24 1.61 -36.47 18.75
CA HIS A 24 2.53 -37.33 17.98
C HIS A 24 2.31 -37.23 16.45
N ARG A 25 1.17 -36.75 15.99
CA ARG A 25 0.87 -36.51 14.54
C ARG A 25 1.26 -35.13 14.09
N PHE A 26 1.69 -34.25 14.98
CA PHE A 26 1.94 -32.86 14.67
C PHE A 26 2.98 -32.67 13.57
N LEU A 27 4.06 -33.46 13.58
CA LEU A 27 5.09 -33.45 12.55
C LEU A 27 4.52 -33.71 11.14
N ALA A 28 3.60 -34.68 11.04
CA ALA A 28 2.98 -35.03 9.76
C ALA A 28 1.93 -34.04 9.26
N TYR A 29 1.26 -33.33 10.17
CA TYR A 29 0.15 -32.43 9.85
C TYR A 29 0.56 -30.97 9.72
N ASN A 30 1.81 -30.63 10.06
CA ASN A 30 2.30 -29.27 10.08
C ASN A 30 3.44 -29.06 9.07
N ASN A 31 3.40 -27.93 8.35
CA ASN A 31 4.42 -27.59 7.34
C ASN A 31 5.78 -27.18 7.94
N GLY A 32 5.93 -27.22 9.26
CA GLY A 32 7.17 -26.87 9.94
C GLY A 32 7.41 -25.36 10.04
N ILE A 33 8.64 -25.02 10.40
CA ILE A 33 9.15 -23.67 10.61
C ILE A 33 10.37 -23.45 9.72
N SER A 34 10.46 -22.29 9.07
CA SER A 34 11.69 -21.85 8.41
C SER A 34 12.23 -20.64 9.15
N GLY A 35 13.50 -20.69 9.51
CA GLY A 35 14.20 -19.61 10.18
C GLY A 35 15.55 -19.31 9.55
N THR A 36 16.07 -18.13 9.84
CA THR A 36 17.44 -17.71 9.51
C THR A 36 18.20 -17.42 10.80
N ALA A 37 19.49 -17.64 10.81
CA ALA A 37 20.38 -17.24 11.88
C ALA A 37 21.69 -16.72 11.28
N GLU A 38 22.38 -15.84 11.99
CA GLU A 38 23.70 -15.36 11.60
C GLU A 38 24.79 -16.41 11.89
N ALA A 39 24.67 -17.07 13.03
CA ALA A 39 25.59 -18.15 13.42
C ALA A 39 24.87 -19.22 14.24
N VAL A 40 25.40 -20.41 14.17
CA VAL A 40 24.94 -21.58 14.97
C VAL A 40 26.12 -22.35 15.54
N THR A 41 25.94 -22.88 16.75
CA THR A 41 26.85 -23.82 17.37
C THR A 41 26.15 -25.17 17.45
N VAL A 42 26.78 -26.19 16.89
CA VAL A 42 26.23 -27.55 16.83
C VAL A 42 27.20 -28.50 17.51
N SER A 43 26.70 -29.33 18.42
CA SER A 43 27.41 -30.48 18.96
C SER A 43 26.94 -31.78 18.32
N ARG A 44 27.82 -32.76 18.23
CA ARG A 44 27.49 -34.11 17.75
C ARG A 44 27.61 -35.09 18.90
N SER A 45 26.57 -35.85 19.15
CA SER A 45 26.63 -36.97 20.11
C SER A 45 27.37 -38.15 19.53
N LYS A 46 27.75 -39.10 20.40
CA LYS A 46 28.42 -40.34 19.98
C LYS A 46 27.56 -41.19 19.01
N ASP A 47 26.25 -41.01 19.06
CA ASP A 47 25.27 -41.70 18.19
C ASP A 47 25.04 -41.01 16.86
N GLY A 48 25.86 -39.98 16.53
CA GLY A 48 25.79 -39.24 15.28
C GLY A 48 24.67 -38.18 15.22
N LEU A 49 23.87 -38.02 16.29
CA LEU A 49 22.85 -37.00 16.37
C LEU A 49 23.47 -35.61 16.54
N CYS A 50 22.98 -34.64 15.73
CA CYS A 50 23.39 -33.26 15.84
C CYS A 50 22.43 -32.52 16.80
N LYS A 51 23.05 -31.88 17.81
CA LYS A 51 22.32 -31.03 18.75
C LYS A 51 22.68 -29.58 18.52
N LEU A 52 21.67 -28.74 18.36
CA LEU A 52 21.83 -27.28 18.23
C LEU A 52 21.98 -26.68 19.64
N GLU A 53 23.15 -26.15 19.96
CA GLU A 53 23.47 -25.58 21.28
C GLU A 53 23.12 -24.09 21.36
N GLN A 54 23.45 -23.35 20.30
CA GLN A 54 23.25 -21.89 20.29
C GLN A 54 22.93 -21.39 18.89
N MET A 55 22.10 -20.35 18.81
CA MET A 55 21.79 -19.57 17.60
C MET A 55 21.96 -18.09 17.91
N ARG A 56 22.61 -17.34 16.99
CA ARG A 56 22.72 -15.90 17.05
C ARG A 56 21.80 -15.27 15.99
N ASP A 57 21.04 -14.23 16.37
CA ASP A 57 20.09 -13.49 15.51
C ASP A 57 19.11 -14.40 14.78
N PHE A 58 18.51 -15.33 15.52
CA PHE A 58 17.49 -16.22 14.97
C PHE A 58 16.20 -15.46 14.63
N GLN A 59 15.78 -15.60 13.38
CA GLN A 59 14.54 -15.00 12.87
C GLN A 59 13.66 -16.05 12.19
N ILE A 60 12.38 -16.11 12.56
CA ILE A 60 11.41 -16.98 11.90
C ILE A 60 10.88 -16.28 10.65
N VAL A 61 11.15 -16.84 9.49
CA VAL A 61 10.73 -16.33 8.17
C VAL A 61 9.47 -17.00 7.64
N ASN A 62 9.18 -18.24 8.10
CA ASN A 62 7.92 -18.94 7.85
C ASN A 62 7.57 -19.85 9.04
N GLY A 63 6.28 -20.17 9.23
CA GLY A 63 5.81 -21.00 10.34
C GLY A 63 5.45 -20.20 11.61
N GLY A 64 5.32 -18.87 11.53
CA GLY A 64 4.91 -18.02 12.66
C GLY A 64 3.58 -18.45 13.30
N GLN A 65 2.61 -18.96 12.51
CA GLN A 65 1.36 -19.50 13.04
C GLN A 65 1.59 -20.77 13.87
N THR A 66 2.46 -21.66 13.40
CA THR A 66 2.86 -22.87 14.11
C THR A 66 3.47 -22.53 15.46
N THR A 67 4.51 -21.67 15.46
CA THR A 67 5.21 -21.25 16.67
C THR A 67 4.26 -20.65 17.71
N ALA A 68 3.41 -19.77 17.28
CA ALA A 68 2.51 -19.10 18.20
C ALA A 68 1.35 -20.00 18.64
N SER A 69 0.88 -20.95 17.82
CA SER A 69 -0.08 -21.97 18.28
C SER A 69 0.51 -22.86 19.34
N ILE A 70 1.78 -23.30 19.20
CA ILE A 70 2.49 -24.06 20.22
C ILE A 70 2.66 -23.22 21.49
N TYR A 71 3.08 -21.97 21.37
CA TYR A 71 3.20 -21.05 22.51
C TYR A 71 1.86 -20.85 23.22
N HIS A 72 0.77 -20.66 22.47
CA HIS A 72 -0.58 -20.50 23.05
C HIS A 72 -1.01 -21.76 23.78
N ALA A 73 -0.87 -22.94 23.17
CA ALA A 73 -1.21 -24.22 23.79
C ALA A 73 -0.41 -24.42 25.10
N MET A 74 0.91 -24.17 25.06
CA MET A 74 1.78 -24.30 26.24
C MET A 74 1.43 -23.28 27.34
N LYS A 75 1.30 -21.99 27.01
CA LYS A 75 1.19 -20.91 28.02
C LYS A 75 -0.24 -20.62 28.45
N LYS A 76 -1.21 -20.73 27.54
CA LYS A 76 -2.61 -20.36 27.81
C LYS A 76 -3.47 -21.58 28.16
N GLU A 77 -3.27 -22.69 27.46
CA GLU A 77 -4.06 -23.90 27.65
C GLU A 77 -3.35 -24.92 28.55
N LYS A 78 -2.08 -24.65 28.94
CA LYS A 78 -1.23 -25.54 29.75
C LYS A 78 -1.17 -26.96 29.17
N ALA A 79 -1.24 -27.08 27.85
CA ALA A 79 -1.15 -28.36 27.16
C ALA A 79 0.26 -28.94 27.28
N ASP A 80 0.34 -30.29 27.43
CA ASP A 80 1.61 -31.00 27.35
C ASP A 80 2.10 -31.03 25.90
N ILE A 81 3.25 -30.41 25.67
CA ILE A 81 3.90 -30.34 24.36
C ILE A 81 5.10 -31.27 24.22
N SER A 82 5.36 -32.14 25.20
CA SER A 82 6.52 -33.05 25.21
C SER A 82 6.61 -33.97 23.99
N ASN A 83 5.44 -34.34 23.43
CA ASN A 83 5.32 -35.17 22.24
C ASN A 83 5.08 -34.37 20.94
N VAL A 84 5.20 -33.05 20.97
CA VAL A 84 5.06 -32.19 19.80
C VAL A 84 6.38 -32.02 19.10
N THR A 85 6.55 -32.66 17.95
CA THR A 85 7.75 -32.51 17.11
C THR A 85 7.47 -31.65 15.91
N VAL A 86 8.38 -30.71 15.59
CA VAL A 86 8.26 -29.78 14.48
C VAL A 86 9.48 -29.83 13.59
N GLN A 87 9.28 -29.93 12.29
CA GLN A 87 10.37 -29.75 11.32
C GLN A 87 10.85 -28.31 11.30
N VAL A 88 12.14 -28.08 11.41
CA VAL A 88 12.75 -26.74 11.29
C VAL A 88 13.79 -26.76 10.16
N LYS A 89 13.57 -25.86 9.17
CA LYS A 89 14.57 -25.51 8.16
C LYS A 89 15.32 -24.27 8.64
N LEU A 90 16.58 -24.45 9.04
CA LEU A 90 17.43 -23.36 9.47
C LEU A 90 18.43 -23.01 8.37
N THR A 91 18.42 -21.74 7.94
CA THR A 91 19.39 -21.18 6.99
C THR A 91 20.34 -20.26 7.74
N VAL A 92 21.65 -20.61 7.74
CA VAL A 92 22.69 -19.79 8.37
C VAL A 92 23.27 -18.86 7.32
N VAL A 93 23.24 -17.55 7.58
CA VAL A 93 23.77 -16.49 6.71
C VAL A 93 24.98 -15.89 7.42
N ASN A 94 26.18 -16.42 7.12
CA ASN A 94 27.42 -16.10 7.83
C ASN A 94 27.98 -14.70 7.55
N GLU A 95 27.47 -13.99 6.51
CA GLU A 95 27.93 -12.67 6.11
C GLU A 95 26.89 -11.62 6.49
N ALA A 96 27.21 -10.77 7.47
CA ALA A 96 26.30 -9.74 7.99
C ALA A 96 25.78 -8.81 6.89
N GLU A 97 26.60 -8.48 5.89
CA GLU A 97 26.23 -7.64 4.76
C GLU A 97 25.16 -8.29 3.87
N LYS A 98 25.18 -9.60 3.77
CA LYS A 98 24.20 -10.38 2.98
C LYS A 98 22.90 -10.66 3.73
N VAL A 99 22.84 -10.47 5.04
CA VAL A 99 21.62 -10.70 5.84
C VAL A 99 20.49 -9.81 5.36
N VAL A 100 20.78 -8.55 5.10
CA VAL A 100 19.78 -7.55 4.66
C VAL A 100 19.19 -7.91 3.28
N GLU A 101 19.99 -8.50 2.40
CA GLU A 101 19.58 -8.92 1.06
C GLU A 101 18.89 -10.30 1.08
N PHE A 102 19.53 -11.28 1.72
CA PHE A 102 19.09 -12.68 1.66
C PHE A 102 17.88 -12.99 2.53
N VAL A 103 17.74 -12.40 3.73
CA VAL A 103 16.60 -12.71 4.62
C VAL A 103 15.26 -12.36 3.99
N PRO A 104 15.06 -11.19 3.32
CA PRO A 104 13.86 -10.92 2.56
C PRO A 104 13.62 -11.89 1.40
N LEU A 105 14.67 -12.30 0.68
CA LEU A 105 14.57 -13.26 -0.42
C LEU A 105 14.18 -14.65 0.09
N ILE A 106 14.83 -15.13 1.15
CA ILE A 106 14.50 -16.42 1.81
C ILE A 106 13.04 -16.38 2.29
N SER A 107 12.63 -15.30 2.95
CA SER A 107 11.24 -15.11 3.38
C SER A 107 10.28 -15.12 2.19
N ARG A 108 10.62 -14.44 1.11
CA ARG A 108 9.83 -14.40 -0.13
C ARG A 108 9.65 -15.81 -0.72
N TYR A 109 10.73 -16.53 -0.90
CA TYR A 109 10.70 -17.87 -1.53
C TYR A 109 10.10 -18.94 -0.61
N ALA A 110 10.39 -18.89 0.69
CA ALA A 110 9.79 -19.81 1.67
C ALA A 110 8.26 -19.63 1.80
N ASN A 111 7.77 -18.41 1.54
CA ASN A 111 6.34 -18.10 1.61
C ASN A 111 5.64 -18.12 0.26
N SER A 112 6.35 -18.30 -0.87
CA SER A 112 5.76 -18.27 -2.23
C SER A 112 4.82 -19.44 -2.52
N GLN A 113 4.89 -20.52 -1.75
CA GLN A 113 3.99 -21.65 -1.85
C GLN A 113 2.61 -21.41 -1.21
N ASN A 114 2.51 -20.50 -0.26
CA ASN A 114 1.25 -19.97 0.23
C ASN A 114 1.09 -18.56 -0.34
N LYS A 115 -0.09 -18.20 -0.84
CA LYS A 115 -0.41 -16.83 -1.31
C LYS A 115 0.07 -15.78 -0.32
N VAL A 116 1.37 -15.53 -0.28
CA VAL A 116 1.94 -14.38 0.44
C VAL A 116 1.59 -13.18 -0.38
N ASN A 117 0.86 -12.30 0.22
CA ASN A 117 0.43 -11.05 -0.33
C ASN A 117 1.70 -10.26 -0.66
N THR A 118 1.98 -9.97 -1.93
CA THR A 118 3.13 -9.13 -2.35
C THR A 118 3.15 -7.80 -1.59
N ALA A 119 1.98 -7.37 -1.11
CA ALA A 119 1.80 -6.24 -0.22
C ALA A 119 2.55 -6.39 1.12
N ASP A 120 2.83 -7.61 1.61
CA ASP A 120 3.52 -7.82 2.88
C ASP A 120 5.03 -7.54 2.78
N PHE A 121 5.64 -7.69 1.59
CA PHE A 121 7.05 -7.39 1.38
C PHE A 121 7.35 -5.89 1.35
N ASN A 122 6.46 -5.14 0.71
CA ASN A 122 6.62 -3.71 0.54
C ASN A 122 6.26 -2.90 1.80
N ALA A 123 5.65 -3.54 2.81
CA ALA A 123 5.31 -2.90 4.07
C ALA A 123 6.52 -2.70 5.03
N ASN A 124 7.70 -3.16 4.63
CA ASN A 124 8.92 -2.99 5.43
C ASN A 124 9.78 -1.80 5.00
N ASP A 125 9.31 -1.00 4.05
CA ASP A 125 10.01 0.23 3.69
C ASP A 125 9.99 1.26 4.84
N GLU A 126 10.94 2.19 4.81
CA GLU A 126 11.14 3.19 5.85
C GLU A 126 9.90 4.07 6.07
N TRP A 127 9.16 4.37 5.00
CA TRP A 127 7.94 5.15 5.07
C TRP A 127 6.86 4.46 5.91
N HIS A 128 6.66 3.17 5.70
CA HIS A 128 5.69 2.39 6.47
C HIS A 128 6.10 2.23 7.94
N GLN A 129 7.41 2.06 8.20
CA GLN A 129 7.94 2.02 9.57
C GLN A 129 7.73 3.35 10.29
N LYS A 130 8.02 4.45 9.61
CA LYS A 130 7.82 5.79 10.16
C LYS A 130 6.34 6.10 10.41
N LEU A 131 5.47 5.74 9.46
CA LEU A 131 4.02 5.89 9.60
C LEU A 131 3.49 5.09 10.81
N GLU A 132 3.99 3.87 11.02
CA GLU A 132 3.65 3.07 12.19
C GLU A 132 4.08 3.77 13.48
N SER A 133 5.31 4.26 13.55
CA SER A 133 5.83 5.03 14.70
C SER A 133 4.96 6.27 14.98
N LEU A 134 4.62 7.06 13.95
CA LEU A 134 3.74 8.22 14.09
C LEU A 134 2.37 7.82 14.63
N SER A 135 1.80 6.72 14.17
CA SER A 135 0.51 6.25 14.65
C SER A 135 0.50 5.80 16.14
N ARG A 136 1.68 5.59 16.74
CA ARG A 136 1.82 5.26 18.17
C ARG A 136 2.09 6.50 19.04
N THR A 137 2.60 7.57 18.44
CA THR A 137 3.04 8.78 19.18
C THR A 137 2.13 9.97 18.98
N VAL A 138 1.51 10.14 17.82
CA VAL A 138 0.65 11.28 17.51
C VAL A 138 -0.76 11.07 18.06
N TRP A 139 -1.21 11.99 18.89
CA TRP A 139 -2.57 12.01 19.41
C TRP A 139 -3.48 12.83 18.50
N ALA A 140 -4.64 12.29 18.17
CA ALA A 140 -5.69 13.04 17.50
C ALA A 140 -6.32 14.06 18.45
N PRO A 141 -6.65 15.27 17.99
CA PRO A 141 -7.41 16.21 18.78
C PRO A 141 -8.73 15.60 19.28
N ALA A 142 -9.15 16.00 20.47
CA ALA A 142 -10.43 15.55 21.00
C ALA A 142 -11.58 16.05 20.13
N ALA A 143 -12.44 15.18 19.65
CA ALA A 143 -13.64 15.57 18.95
C ALA A 143 -14.52 16.43 19.89
N SER A 144 -14.92 17.62 19.42
CA SER A 144 -15.77 18.57 20.18
C SER A 144 -15.25 19.07 21.54
N GLY A 145 -13.93 19.04 21.78
CA GLY A 145 -13.30 19.75 22.91
C GLY A 145 -13.49 19.14 24.30
N THR A 146 -14.34 18.13 24.47
CA THR A 146 -14.66 17.52 25.79
C THR A 146 -14.26 16.04 25.89
N GLY A 147 -13.83 15.43 24.79
CA GLY A 147 -13.42 14.03 24.73
C GLY A 147 -11.98 13.81 25.15
N LYS A 148 -11.66 12.58 25.58
CA LYS A 148 -10.26 12.17 25.76
C LYS A 148 -9.60 12.03 24.38
N PRO A 149 -8.32 12.45 24.22
CA PRO A 149 -7.60 12.26 22.96
C PRO A 149 -7.47 10.78 22.65
N THR A 150 -7.54 10.46 21.36
CA THR A 150 -7.40 9.10 20.84
C THR A 150 -6.26 9.03 19.84
N ARG A 151 -5.90 7.84 19.37
CA ARG A 151 -4.90 7.68 18.33
C ARG A 151 -5.49 7.00 17.11
N TRP A 152 -5.06 7.44 15.94
CA TRP A 152 -5.26 6.72 14.71
C TRP A 152 -4.22 5.63 14.59
N TYR A 153 -4.66 4.38 14.58
CA TYR A 153 -3.77 3.22 14.60
C TYR A 153 -3.51 2.70 13.19
N TYR A 154 -2.26 2.80 12.73
CA TYR A 154 -1.84 2.18 11.49
C TYR A 154 -1.45 0.72 11.74
N GLU A 155 -2.23 -0.21 11.19
CA GLU A 155 -1.97 -1.65 11.24
C GLU A 155 -1.08 -2.04 10.06
N ARG A 156 0.24 -1.88 10.21
CA ARG A 156 1.24 -2.27 9.21
C ARG A 156 1.29 -3.78 9.06
N ALA A 157 1.43 -4.49 10.15
CA ALA A 157 1.32 -5.94 10.22
C ALA A 157 -0.09 -6.33 10.63
N ARG A 158 -0.71 -7.22 9.85
CA ARG A 158 -2.08 -7.67 10.11
C ARG A 158 -2.22 -8.26 11.50
N GLY A 159 -3.14 -7.75 12.28
CA GLY A 159 -3.44 -8.18 13.64
C GLY A 159 -2.67 -7.43 14.73
N SER A 160 -1.71 -6.53 14.38
CA SER A 160 -0.91 -5.81 15.37
C SER A 160 -1.73 -4.98 16.35
N HIS A 161 -2.88 -4.45 15.93
CA HIS A 161 -3.78 -3.72 16.83
C HIS A 161 -4.30 -4.60 17.99
N LEU A 162 -4.69 -5.83 17.71
CA LEU A 162 -5.15 -6.76 18.74
C LEU A 162 -3.98 -7.26 19.61
N ASP A 163 -2.78 -7.42 19.02
CA ASP A 163 -1.56 -7.81 19.74
C ASP A 163 -1.18 -6.77 20.77
N ASP A 164 -1.13 -5.51 20.36
CA ASP A 164 -0.77 -4.41 21.24
C ASP A 164 -1.81 -4.24 22.35
N LYS A 165 -3.11 -4.41 22.04
CA LYS A 165 -4.17 -4.49 23.05
C LYS A 165 -3.91 -5.61 24.07
N MET A 166 -3.61 -6.81 23.60
CA MET A 166 -3.37 -7.96 24.50
C MET A 166 -2.10 -7.80 25.33
N ARG A 167 -1.06 -7.14 24.79
CA ARG A 167 0.19 -6.82 25.50
C ARG A 167 0.02 -5.75 26.55
N SER A 168 -1.04 -4.93 26.50
CA SER A 168 -1.27 -3.89 27.51
C SER A 168 -1.57 -4.45 28.91
N GLY A 169 -1.87 -5.76 29.02
CA GLY A 169 -1.91 -6.49 30.30
C GLY A 169 -3.30 -6.91 30.74
N THR A 170 -3.76 -6.46 31.90
CA THR A 170 -5.05 -6.88 32.49
C THR A 170 -6.27 -6.43 31.67
N PRO A 171 -7.44 -7.07 31.82
CA PRO A 171 -8.67 -6.66 31.10
C PRO A 171 -9.01 -5.16 31.26
N ALA A 172 -8.74 -4.58 32.42
CA ALA A 172 -8.94 -3.15 32.65
C ALA A 172 -8.01 -2.30 31.79
N LYS A 173 -6.71 -2.63 31.75
CA LYS A 173 -5.72 -1.97 30.89
C LYS A 173 -6.02 -2.15 29.40
N GLN A 174 -6.51 -3.33 29.01
CA GLN A 174 -6.94 -3.59 27.63
C GLN A 174 -8.11 -2.70 27.23
N LYS A 175 -9.09 -2.50 28.12
CA LYS A 175 -10.21 -1.59 27.91
C LYS A 175 -9.76 -0.13 27.79
N GLU A 176 -8.83 0.28 28.65
CA GLU A 176 -8.22 1.62 28.58
C GLU A 176 -7.46 1.82 27.25
N TRP A 177 -6.64 0.86 26.87
CA TRP A 177 -5.89 0.87 25.62
C TRP A 177 -6.82 0.97 24.40
N GLU A 178 -7.94 0.22 24.38
CA GLU A 178 -8.92 0.26 23.32
C GLU A 178 -9.68 1.59 23.24
N ALA A 179 -9.93 2.22 24.39
CA ALA A 179 -10.50 3.56 24.44
C ALA A 179 -9.55 4.61 23.82
N GLN A 180 -8.24 4.44 23.99
CA GLN A 180 -7.23 5.32 23.39
C GLN A 180 -6.95 4.98 21.92
N ASN A 181 -7.13 3.73 21.51
CA ASN A 181 -6.86 3.23 20.16
C ASN A 181 -8.10 2.51 19.58
N PRO A 182 -9.20 3.23 19.33
CA PRO A 182 -10.45 2.61 18.95
C PRO A 182 -10.36 1.96 17.55
N VAL A 183 -11.01 0.82 17.38
CA VAL A 183 -11.06 0.09 16.09
C VAL A 183 -11.60 0.98 14.96
N SER A 184 -12.48 1.93 15.29
CA SER A 184 -13.01 2.91 14.34
C SER A 184 -11.94 3.88 13.80
N GLN A 185 -10.77 3.98 14.42
CA GLN A 185 -9.63 4.79 13.98
C GLN A 185 -8.45 3.92 13.52
N LYS A 186 -8.67 2.63 13.23
CA LYS A 186 -7.65 1.73 12.71
C LYS A 186 -7.70 1.66 11.19
N PHE A 187 -6.56 1.79 10.51
CA PHE A 187 -6.43 1.58 9.07
C PHE A 187 -5.21 0.71 8.74
N THR A 188 -5.27 0.04 7.62
CA THR A 188 -4.26 -0.92 7.16
C THR A 188 -3.42 -0.33 6.01
N LYS A 189 -2.35 -1.02 5.62
CA LYS A 189 -1.53 -0.65 4.46
C LYS A 189 -2.30 -0.60 3.14
N THR A 190 -3.27 -1.49 2.96
CA THR A 190 -4.12 -1.48 1.77
C THR A 190 -5.13 -0.34 1.79
N ASP A 191 -5.56 0.10 2.99
CA ASP A 191 -6.39 1.29 3.14
C ASP A 191 -5.62 2.56 2.79
N VAL A 192 -4.34 2.64 3.16
CA VAL A 192 -3.46 3.75 2.75
C VAL A 192 -3.47 3.92 1.23
N ALA A 193 -3.16 2.85 0.49
CA ALA A 193 -3.16 2.90 -0.97
C ALA A 193 -4.54 3.26 -1.56
N LYS A 194 -5.61 2.79 -0.93
CA LYS A 194 -6.99 3.11 -1.31
C LYS A 194 -7.26 4.61 -1.15
N TYR A 195 -6.90 5.19 -0.02
CA TYR A 195 -7.10 6.62 0.24
C TYR A 195 -6.25 7.50 -0.69
N GLU A 196 -4.97 7.16 -0.85
CA GLU A 196 -4.04 7.91 -1.69
C GLU A 196 -4.42 7.85 -3.18
N HIS A 197 -4.71 6.67 -3.74
CA HIS A 197 -5.10 6.57 -5.14
C HIS A 197 -6.46 7.21 -5.40
N THR A 198 -7.41 7.13 -4.48
CA THR A 198 -8.68 7.85 -4.62
C THR A 198 -8.45 9.36 -4.63
N TRP A 199 -7.63 9.87 -3.71
CA TRP A 199 -7.28 11.28 -3.66
C TRP A 199 -6.53 11.75 -4.90
N ASN A 200 -5.67 10.90 -5.45
CA ASN A 200 -4.92 11.15 -6.68
C ASN A 200 -5.73 10.84 -7.96
N GLN A 201 -7.06 10.75 -7.86
CA GLN A 201 -7.97 10.61 -9.00
C GLN A 201 -7.74 9.31 -9.82
N LEU A 202 -7.41 8.22 -9.14
CA LEU A 202 -7.19 6.89 -9.72
C LEU A 202 -8.23 5.85 -9.21
N PRO A 203 -9.55 6.13 -9.27
CA PRO A 203 -10.56 5.23 -8.74
C PRO A 203 -10.62 3.90 -9.50
N HIS A 204 -10.24 3.89 -10.77
CA HIS A 204 -10.12 2.68 -11.58
C HIS A 204 -9.04 1.73 -11.06
N VAL A 205 -7.94 2.26 -10.52
CA VAL A 205 -6.89 1.45 -9.86
C VAL A 205 -7.39 0.91 -8.53
N VAL A 206 -8.07 1.72 -7.73
CA VAL A 206 -8.72 1.28 -6.47
C VAL A 206 -9.70 0.14 -6.73
N SER A 207 -10.45 0.20 -7.84
CA SER A 207 -11.41 -0.80 -8.25
C SER A 207 -10.79 -2.16 -8.60
N LYS A 208 -9.47 -2.24 -8.85
CA LYS A 208 -8.76 -3.52 -9.10
C LYS A 208 -8.66 -4.41 -7.85
N GLY A 209 -9.02 -3.88 -6.68
CA GLY A 209 -9.00 -4.56 -5.39
C GLY A 209 -7.77 -4.23 -4.55
N ALA A 210 -7.89 -4.50 -3.25
CA ALA A 210 -6.97 -4.00 -2.23
C ALA A 210 -5.49 -4.34 -2.48
N GLU A 211 -5.22 -5.59 -2.88
CA GLU A 211 -3.86 -6.08 -3.09
C GLU A 211 -3.19 -5.46 -4.33
N LYS A 212 -3.89 -5.49 -5.46
CA LYS A 212 -3.37 -4.93 -6.72
C LYS A 212 -3.17 -3.42 -6.60
N ASN A 213 -4.14 -2.74 -5.99
CA ASN A 213 -4.07 -1.32 -5.72
C ASN A 213 -2.85 -0.96 -4.84
N PHE A 214 -2.58 -1.75 -3.79
CA PHE A 214 -1.42 -1.53 -2.92
C PHE A 214 -0.09 -1.73 -3.67
N ILE A 215 0.01 -2.77 -4.51
CA ILE A 215 1.21 -3.04 -5.32
C ILE A 215 1.48 -1.86 -6.26
N GLU A 216 0.46 -1.40 -7.00
CA GLU A 216 0.59 -0.28 -7.94
C GLU A 216 0.99 1.02 -7.21
N TRP A 217 0.38 1.29 -6.06
CA TRP A 217 0.72 2.44 -5.23
C TRP A 217 2.18 2.41 -4.74
N THR A 218 2.64 1.25 -4.25
CA THR A 218 4.01 1.08 -3.77
C THR A 218 5.03 1.25 -4.89
N LEU A 219 4.75 0.66 -6.07
CA LEU A 219 5.63 0.82 -7.24
C LEU A 219 5.73 2.27 -7.69
N ALA A 220 4.62 3.01 -7.69
CA ALA A 220 4.62 4.43 -8.04
C ALA A 220 5.46 5.25 -7.05
N ARG A 221 5.34 4.98 -5.74
CA ARG A 221 6.15 5.64 -4.70
C ARG A 221 7.63 5.35 -4.84
N THR A 222 8.00 4.09 -5.03
CA THR A 222 9.40 3.68 -5.20
C THR A 222 10.02 4.39 -6.41
N LYS A 223 9.30 4.48 -7.52
CA LYS A 223 9.75 5.23 -8.71
C LYS A 223 9.94 6.72 -8.45
N ALA A 224 9.09 7.30 -7.59
CA ALA A 224 9.17 8.72 -7.24
C ALA A 224 10.26 9.05 -6.21
N GLY A 225 11.02 8.06 -5.72
CA GLY A 225 12.04 8.27 -4.69
C GLY A 225 11.44 8.76 -3.37
N ALA A 226 10.35 8.14 -2.93
CA ALA A 226 9.57 8.60 -1.81
C ALA A 226 10.40 8.71 -0.52
N LYS A 227 10.29 9.84 0.15
CA LYS A 227 10.90 10.13 1.45
C LYS A 227 10.16 9.43 2.60
N PRO A 228 10.77 9.27 3.79
CA PRO A 228 10.08 8.81 4.99
C PRO A 228 8.85 9.67 5.29
N ALA A 229 7.84 9.07 5.93
CA ALA A 229 6.62 9.79 6.29
C ALA A 229 6.90 10.85 7.38
N GLU A 230 6.34 12.03 7.21
CA GLU A 230 6.34 13.10 8.20
C GLU A 230 5.01 13.13 8.97
N GLN A 231 4.96 13.89 10.07
CA GLN A 231 3.73 14.03 10.87
C GLN A 231 2.57 14.61 10.03
N GLY A 232 2.85 15.58 9.16
CA GLY A 232 1.85 16.15 8.26
C GLY A 232 1.24 15.13 7.30
N ASP A 233 2.06 14.20 6.79
CA ASP A 233 1.56 13.10 5.94
C ASP A 233 0.61 12.18 6.70
N PHE A 234 0.96 11.86 7.96
CA PHE A 234 0.12 11.03 8.82
C PHE A 234 -1.22 11.71 9.13
N GLU A 235 -1.21 13.00 9.48
CA GLU A 235 -2.42 13.79 9.76
C GLU A 235 -3.32 13.90 8.53
N ALA A 236 -2.73 14.18 7.36
CA ALA A 236 -3.43 14.23 6.09
C ALA A 236 -4.03 12.87 5.71
N LEU A 237 -3.30 11.78 5.94
CA LEU A 237 -3.78 10.42 5.70
C LEU A 237 -4.97 10.08 6.62
N CYS A 238 -4.92 10.47 7.89
CA CYS A 238 -6.05 10.29 8.82
C CYS A 238 -7.28 11.09 8.38
N ALA A 239 -7.10 12.30 7.86
CA ALA A 239 -8.18 13.10 7.29
C ALA A 239 -8.82 12.43 6.07
N LYS A 240 -8.00 11.87 5.16
CA LYS A 240 -8.47 11.08 4.02
C LYS A 240 -9.21 9.81 4.48
N ALA A 241 -8.73 9.16 5.55
CA ALA A 241 -9.42 8.02 6.14
C ALA A 241 -10.80 8.39 6.70
N MET A 242 -10.92 9.54 7.39
CA MET A 242 -12.21 10.05 7.86
C MET A 242 -13.16 10.35 6.71
N LEU A 243 -12.66 11.03 5.68
CA LEU A 243 -13.43 11.33 4.48
C LEU A 243 -13.93 10.06 3.78
N PHE A 244 -13.07 9.07 3.66
CA PHE A 244 -13.43 7.80 3.03
C PHE A 244 -14.49 7.05 3.82
N ARG A 245 -14.35 6.96 5.14
CA ARG A 245 -15.32 6.27 6.01
C ARG A 245 -16.67 6.94 6.07
N ILE A 246 -16.70 8.27 6.14
CA ILE A 246 -17.98 8.97 6.10
C ILE A 246 -18.67 8.77 4.74
N ALA A 247 -17.91 8.76 3.63
CA ALA A 247 -18.45 8.45 2.32
C ALA A 247 -19.01 7.01 2.25
N GLU A 248 -18.29 6.01 2.77
CA GLU A 248 -18.77 4.63 2.86
C GLU A 248 -20.10 4.53 3.64
N LYS A 249 -20.19 5.26 4.77
CA LYS A 249 -21.41 5.30 5.59
C LYS A 249 -22.58 5.98 4.86
N LEU A 250 -22.33 7.16 4.29
CA LEU A 250 -23.36 7.95 3.61
C LEU A 250 -23.87 7.26 2.36
N ILE A 251 -22.96 6.71 1.53
CA ILE A 251 -23.32 6.00 0.30
C ILE A 251 -24.02 4.68 0.62
N GLY A 252 -23.60 3.99 1.70
CA GLY A 252 -24.29 2.81 2.16
C GLY A 252 -25.73 3.06 2.58
N ALA A 253 -26.03 4.25 3.08
CA ALA A 253 -27.37 4.66 3.47
C ALA A 253 -28.27 5.09 2.30
N LEU A 254 -27.69 5.34 1.11
CA LEU A 254 -28.45 5.74 -0.10
C LEU A 254 -29.11 4.55 -0.81
N ASP A 255 -28.79 3.33 -0.42
CA ASP A 255 -29.31 2.08 -0.99
C ASP A 255 -29.33 2.03 -2.53
N LEU A 256 -28.18 2.32 -3.15
CA LEU A 256 -28.03 2.43 -4.61
C LEU A 256 -28.03 1.08 -5.34
N GLY A 257 -28.32 -0.03 -4.66
CA GLY A 257 -28.45 -1.36 -5.31
C GLY A 257 -27.14 -2.11 -5.55
N GLY A 258 -25.98 -1.63 -5.08
CA GLY A 258 -24.72 -2.37 -5.16
C GLY A 258 -23.49 -1.50 -5.48
N TYR A 259 -22.37 -2.16 -5.80
CA TYR A 259 -21.09 -1.54 -6.22
C TYR A 259 -20.56 -0.44 -5.29
N ARG A 260 -20.98 -0.42 -4.03
CA ARG A 260 -20.66 0.64 -3.04
C ARG A 260 -19.19 1.01 -3.01
N ALA A 261 -18.29 0.04 -3.02
CA ALA A 261 -16.85 0.30 -2.98
C ALA A 261 -16.36 1.10 -4.20
N ASN A 262 -16.87 0.80 -5.40
CA ASN A 262 -16.56 1.53 -6.63
C ASN A 262 -17.17 2.93 -6.60
N VAL A 263 -18.44 3.04 -6.18
CA VAL A 263 -19.13 4.33 -6.06
C VAL A 263 -18.40 5.27 -5.11
N VAL A 264 -17.97 4.78 -3.94
CA VAL A 264 -17.18 5.59 -2.97
C VAL A 264 -15.89 6.10 -3.61
N ALA A 265 -15.12 5.24 -4.27
CA ALA A 265 -13.87 5.64 -4.90
C ALA A 265 -14.08 6.67 -6.02
N TYR A 266 -15.07 6.45 -6.88
CA TYR A 266 -15.41 7.39 -7.98
C TYR A 266 -15.92 8.72 -7.45
N THR A 267 -16.81 8.72 -6.45
CA THR A 267 -17.34 9.92 -5.80
C THR A 267 -16.23 10.79 -5.21
N LEU A 268 -15.36 10.19 -4.41
CA LEU A 268 -14.27 10.92 -3.76
C LEU A 268 -13.19 11.37 -4.73
N ALA A 269 -12.89 10.57 -5.76
CA ALA A 269 -11.96 10.96 -6.81
C ALA A 269 -12.50 12.13 -7.63
N TRP A 270 -13.80 12.15 -7.92
CA TRP A 270 -14.46 13.26 -8.60
C TRP A 270 -14.42 14.53 -7.74
N LEU A 271 -14.75 14.44 -6.44
CA LEU A 271 -14.66 15.59 -5.52
C LEU A 271 -13.22 16.10 -5.39
N SER A 272 -12.24 15.22 -5.31
CA SER A 272 -10.82 15.57 -5.28
C SER A 272 -10.43 16.38 -6.54
N ARG A 273 -10.90 15.94 -7.72
CA ARG A 273 -10.68 16.66 -8.99
C ARG A 273 -11.38 18.02 -9.02
N GLU A 274 -12.67 18.05 -8.73
CA GLU A 274 -13.50 19.26 -8.80
C GLU A 274 -12.98 20.35 -7.87
N THR A 275 -12.50 19.98 -6.72
CA THR A 275 -11.89 20.87 -5.74
C THR A 275 -10.41 21.16 -5.99
N ASN A 276 -9.80 20.61 -7.04
CA ASN A 276 -8.35 20.66 -7.27
C ASN A 276 -7.54 20.22 -6.04
N GLN A 277 -8.01 19.15 -5.36
CA GLN A 277 -7.41 18.61 -4.13
C GLN A 277 -7.38 19.59 -2.94
N ARG A 278 -8.19 20.64 -2.97
CA ARG A 278 -8.22 21.70 -1.95
C ARG A 278 -9.14 21.43 -0.76
N ILE A 279 -9.71 20.24 -0.63
CA ILE A 279 -10.45 19.89 0.59
C ILE A 279 -9.48 20.00 1.78
N ASP A 280 -9.86 20.81 2.77
CA ASP A 280 -8.99 21.16 3.91
C ASP A 280 -8.80 19.96 4.86
N GLN A 281 -7.78 19.16 4.56
CA GLN A 281 -7.42 17.98 5.35
C GLN A 281 -6.97 18.35 6.76
N ARG A 282 -6.28 19.50 6.91
CA ARG A 282 -5.84 19.99 8.22
C ARG A 282 -7.03 20.32 9.12
N LYS A 283 -8.07 20.94 8.57
CA LYS A 283 -9.31 21.25 9.27
C LYS A 283 -10.05 19.98 9.69
N ILE A 284 -10.14 18.98 8.79
CA ILE A 284 -10.74 17.68 9.11
C ILE A 284 -9.96 17.00 10.23
N TRP A 285 -8.63 16.99 10.18
CA TRP A 285 -7.78 16.45 11.25
C TRP A 285 -7.99 17.17 12.58
N GLN A 286 -7.96 18.50 12.59
CA GLN A 286 -8.10 19.29 13.80
C GLN A 286 -9.47 19.12 14.47
N ARG A 287 -10.53 18.98 13.67
CA ARG A 287 -11.89 18.83 14.18
C ARG A 287 -12.32 17.38 14.39
N GLN A 288 -11.57 16.43 13.86
CA GLN A 288 -11.91 15.00 13.84
C GLN A 288 -13.32 14.74 13.27
N VAL A 289 -13.76 15.58 12.32
CA VAL A 289 -15.07 15.48 11.68
C VAL A 289 -15.02 16.05 10.26
N VAL A 290 -15.76 15.43 9.36
CA VAL A 290 -16.00 15.92 7.99
C VAL A 290 -17.20 16.88 8.03
N GLY A 291 -17.04 18.06 7.46
CA GLY A 291 -18.07 19.11 7.46
C GLY A 291 -19.38 18.67 6.78
N GLU A 292 -20.50 19.16 7.27
CA GLU A 292 -21.85 18.78 6.76
C GLU A 292 -22.04 19.10 5.28
N ARG A 293 -21.51 20.23 4.80
CA ARG A 293 -21.59 20.63 3.39
C ARG A 293 -20.83 19.64 2.50
N LEU A 294 -19.67 19.21 2.94
CA LEU A 294 -18.89 18.18 2.23
C LEU A 294 -19.61 16.83 2.25
N GLN A 295 -20.28 16.48 3.36
CA GLN A 295 -21.12 15.29 3.44
C GLN A 295 -22.32 15.39 2.46
N THR A 296 -22.92 16.56 2.32
CA THR A 296 -23.99 16.79 1.34
C THR A 296 -23.47 16.67 -0.09
N ALA A 297 -22.28 17.22 -0.39
CA ALA A 297 -21.63 17.05 -1.69
C ALA A 297 -21.39 15.58 -2.04
N ILE A 298 -20.93 14.77 -1.08
CA ILE A 298 -20.77 13.31 -1.24
C ILE A 298 -22.12 12.67 -1.64
N LYS A 299 -23.20 13.00 -0.93
CA LYS A 299 -24.55 12.48 -1.23
C LYS A 299 -25.06 12.92 -2.62
N THR A 300 -24.70 14.11 -3.07
CA THR A 300 -25.07 14.63 -4.40
C THR A 300 -24.32 13.90 -5.53
N VAL A 301 -23.03 13.66 -5.37
CA VAL A 301 -22.20 13.03 -6.40
C VAL A 301 -22.41 11.51 -6.48
N ALA A 302 -22.66 10.84 -5.37
CA ALA A 302 -22.71 9.38 -5.30
C ALA A 302 -23.75 8.73 -6.24
N PRO A 303 -25.00 9.21 -6.36
CA PRO A 303 -25.96 8.68 -7.32
C PRO A 303 -25.51 8.87 -8.78
N LYS A 304 -24.84 9.97 -9.09
CA LYS A 304 -24.30 10.23 -10.43
C LYS A 304 -23.16 9.26 -10.76
N ALA A 305 -22.26 9.00 -9.80
CA ALA A 305 -21.23 7.99 -9.95
C ALA A 305 -21.80 6.59 -10.14
N TYR A 306 -22.82 6.22 -9.36
CA TYR A 306 -23.51 4.93 -9.50
C TYR A 306 -24.13 4.79 -10.89
N ASN A 307 -24.95 5.74 -11.33
CA ASN A 307 -25.62 5.70 -12.63
C ASN A 307 -24.59 5.61 -13.75
N HIS A 308 -23.53 6.42 -13.69
CA HIS A 308 -22.45 6.36 -14.68
C HIS A 308 -21.80 4.97 -14.77
N LEU A 309 -21.47 4.36 -13.64
CA LEU A 309 -20.87 3.03 -13.61
C LEU A 309 -21.77 1.96 -14.24
N VAL A 310 -23.08 2.02 -13.96
CA VAL A 310 -24.08 1.10 -14.52
C VAL A 310 -24.27 1.32 -16.03
N GLU A 311 -24.45 2.58 -16.44
CA GLU A 311 -24.61 2.96 -17.85
C GLU A 311 -23.35 2.61 -18.67
N TYR A 312 -22.16 2.93 -18.18
CA TYR A 312 -20.89 2.57 -18.84
C TYR A 312 -20.73 1.07 -18.98
N ALA A 313 -21.22 0.30 -18.03
CA ALA A 313 -21.16 -1.16 -18.12
C ALA A 313 -22.04 -1.72 -19.25
N ALA A 314 -23.14 -1.05 -19.61
CA ALA A 314 -24.01 -1.47 -20.70
C ALA A 314 -24.37 -2.96 -20.67
N GLY A 315 -24.81 -3.46 -19.52
CA GLY A 315 -25.12 -4.88 -19.27
C GLY A 315 -23.93 -5.80 -18.97
N ARG A 316 -22.70 -5.32 -19.10
CA ARG A 316 -21.48 -6.05 -18.72
C ARG A 316 -21.27 -5.98 -17.20
N ASN A 317 -20.27 -6.70 -16.69
CA ASN A 317 -19.92 -6.65 -15.26
C ASN A 317 -19.44 -5.25 -14.85
N VAL A 318 -20.23 -4.55 -14.05
CA VAL A 318 -19.96 -3.18 -13.59
C VAL A 318 -18.61 -3.07 -12.84
N THR A 319 -18.29 -4.07 -12.00
CA THR A 319 -17.01 -4.07 -11.27
C THR A 319 -15.81 -4.20 -12.20
N GLU A 320 -15.92 -5.00 -13.28
CA GLU A 320 -14.85 -5.09 -14.28
C GLU A 320 -14.71 -3.81 -15.11
N MET A 321 -15.84 -3.18 -15.43
CA MET A 321 -15.82 -1.90 -16.16
C MET A 321 -15.26 -0.75 -15.30
N ALA A 322 -15.55 -0.73 -14.01
CA ALA A 322 -14.98 0.25 -13.07
C ALA A 322 -13.45 0.19 -12.95
N LYS A 323 -12.80 -0.91 -13.37
CA LYS A 323 -11.34 -1.05 -13.40
C LYS A 323 -10.69 -0.40 -14.62
N LYS A 324 -11.49 0.03 -15.57
CA LYS A 324 -11.01 0.65 -16.81
C LYS A 324 -10.77 2.15 -16.62
N GLU A 325 -9.63 2.62 -17.08
CA GLU A 325 -9.28 4.04 -17.01
C GLU A 325 -10.27 4.89 -17.82
N GLU A 326 -10.71 4.37 -18.97
CA GLU A 326 -11.68 5.04 -19.84
C GLU A 326 -13.03 5.28 -19.13
N CYS A 327 -13.44 4.36 -18.24
CA CYS A 327 -14.64 4.57 -17.41
C CYS A 327 -14.47 5.75 -16.45
N TRP A 328 -13.29 5.92 -15.87
CA TRP A 328 -12.99 7.08 -15.04
C TRP A 328 -12.91 8.35 -15.89
N MET A 329 -12.21 8.31 -17.03
CA MET A 329 -12.06 9.46 -17.93
C MET A 329 -13.40 10.01 -18.41
N SER A 330 -14.37 9.14 -18.71
CA SER A 330 -15.71 9.55 -19.11
C SER A 330 -16.55 10.15 -17.96
N PHE A 331 -16.28 9.76 -16.69
CA PHE A 331 -16.99 10.30 -15.53
C PHE A 331 -16.37 11.59 -15.00
N ARG A 332 -15.04 11.71 -15.02
CA ARG A 332 -14.30 12.80 -14.37
C ARG A 332 -14.71 14.18 -14.85
N ASP A 333 -15.12 14.30 -16.11
CA ASP A 333 -15.46 15.56 -16.76
C ASP A 333 -16.97 15.87 -16.72
N THR A 334 -17.75 15.02 -16.04
CA THR A 334 -19.19 15.22 -15.85
C THR A 334 -19.42 16.46 -14.97
N LYS A 335 -20.24 17.40 -15.44
CA LYS A 335 -20.65 18.55 -14.65
C LYS A 335 -21.72 18.16 -13.64
N ILE A 336 -21.44 18.36 -12.36
CA ILE A 336 -22.36 18.10 -11.26
C ILE A 336 -22.44 19.37 -10.42
N GLU A 337 -23.63 19.92 -10.27
CA GLU A 337 -23.85 21.07 -9.40
C GLU A 337 -23.70 20.64 -7.94
N LEU A 338 -22.78 21.28 -7.23
CA LEU A 338 -22.53 21.05 -5.82
C LEU A 338 -23.11 22.14 -4.94
N PRO A 339 -23.54 21.83 -3.72
CA PRO A 339 -23.75 22.85 -2.70
C PRO A 339 -22.41 23.57 -2.45
N SER A 340 -22.48 24.84 -2.03
CA SER A 340 -21.27 25.58 -1.69
C SER A 340 -20.49 24.89 -0.56
N ILE A 341 -19.29 24.40 -0.89
CA ILE A 341 -18.35 23.74 0.05
C ILE A 341 -17.14 24.63 0.38
N THR A 342 -17.21 25.92 0.07
CA THR A 342 -16.10 26.87 0.22
C THR A 342 -15.50 26.86 1.62
N SER A 343 -16.31 26.65 2.64
CA SER A 343 -15.84 26.54 4.03
C SER A 343 -15.03 25.29 4.35
N ASP A 344 -15.10 24.28 3.51
CA ASP A 344 -14.39 23.01 3.65
C ASP A 344 -13.15 22.93 2.74
N LEU A 345 -12.85 24.02 2.03
CA LEU A 345 -11.67 24.14 1.16
C LEU A 345 -10.59 24.99 1.82
N GLU A 346 -9.35 24.68 1.50
CA GLU A 346 -8.21 25.55 1.85
C GLU A 346 -8.35 26.92 1.19
N PRO A 347 -7.98 28.02 1.87
CA PRO A 347 -8.01 29.35 1.31
C PRO A 347 -7.21 29.44 0.00
N SER A 348 -7.74 30.16 -0.99
CA SER A 348 -7.01 30.42 -2.24
C SER A 348 -5.80 31.29 -1.93
N GLY A 349 -4.59 30.73 -1.91
CA GLY A 349 -3.34 31.48 -1.67
C GLY A 349 -2.34 30.84 -0.72
N ILE A 350 -2.73 29.81 0.04
CA ILE A 350 -1.77 29.04 0.87
C ILE A 350 -1.46 27.73 0.15
N VAL A 351 -0.47 27.77 -0.71
CA VAL A 351 0.21 26.53 -1.13
C VAL A 351 1.08 26.13 0.06
N ALA A 352 0.55 25.30 0.97
CA ALA A 352 1.40 24.57 1.90
C ALA A 352 2.43 23.82 1.05
N GLY A 353 3.71 23.97 1.37
CA GLY A 353 4.84 23.48 0.58
C GLY A 353 4.83 21.96 0.37
N THR A 354 3.98 21.51 -0.50
CA THR A 354 4.17 20.33 -1.30
C THR A 354 4.61 20.83 -2.66
N GLU A 355 5.85 20.55 -3.02
CA GLU A 355 6.24 20.58 -4.43
C GLU A 355 5.06 19.98 -5.20
N LYS A 356 4.48 20.76 -6.09
CA LYS A 356 3.46 20.28 -7.03
C LYS A 356 4.03 19.00 -7.60
N PRO A 357 3.28 17.88 -7.56
CA PRO A 357 3.63 16.79 -8.44
C PRO A 357 3.77 17.45 -9.82
N PRO A 358 4.86 17.20 -10.54
CA PRO A 358 5.08 17.87 -11.82
C PRO A 358 3.78 17.73 -12.57
N LYS A 359 3.24 18.86 -13.06
CA LYS A 359 2.04 18.82 -13.90
C LYS A 359 2.32 17.74 -14.94
N ARG A 360 1.73 16.56 -14.79
CA ARG A 360 1.58 15.64 -15.89
C ARG A 360 0.79 16.44 -16.91
N LYS A 361 1.53 17.08 -17.81
CA LYS A 361 0.94 17.56 -19.06
C LYS A 361 0.19 16.35 -19.59
N ASP A 362 -1.03 16.56 -20.05
CA ASP A 362 -1.85 15.58 -20.75
C ASP A 362 -1.04 15.02 -21.95
N ARG A 363 -0.16 14.06 -21.69
CA ARG A 363 0.75 13.44 -22.66
C ARG A 363 0.21 12.13 -23.19
N HIS A 364 -1.04 11.76 -22.84
CA HIS A 364 -1.59 10.45 -23.17
C HIS A 364 -2.44 10.39 -24.45
N VAL A 365 -2.57 11.51 -25.16
CA VAL A 365 -3.10 11.49 -26.53
C VAL A 365 -1.91 11.72 -27.46
N ASP A 366 -1.33 10.60 -27.91
CA ASP A 366 -0.35 10.54 -29.02
C ASP A 366 1.12 10.84 -28.71
N ALA A 367 1.73 10.11 -27.75
CA ALA A 367 3.19 10.14 -27.60
C ALA A 367 3.91 9.71 -28.92
N ALA A 368 3.33 8.77 -29.64
CA ALA A 368 3.85 8.34 -30.95
C ALA A 368 3.77 9.47 -31.98
N GLU A 369 2.66 10.20 -32.06
CA GLU A 369 2.53 11.36 -32.97
C GLU A 369 3.44 12.51 -32.54
N SER A 370 3.60 12.74 -31.24
CA SER A 370 4.52 13.75 -30.70
C SER A 370 5.99 13.43 -31.02
N VAL A 371 6.39 12.17 -30.94
CA VAL A 371 7.74 11.72 -31.33
C VAL A 371 7.95 11.86 -32.85
N LEU A 372 6.93 11.57 -33.65
CA LEU A 372 6.99 11.70 -35.12
C LEU A 372 7.01 13.17 -35.58
N ARG A 373 6.46 14.10 -34.80
CA ARG A 373 6.55 15.56 -35.06
C ARG A 373 7.94 16.15 -34.76
N VAL A 374 8.73 15.45 -33.95
CA VAL A 374 10.12 15.85 -33.69
C VAL A 374 10.95 15.50 -34.92
N ARG A 375 11.78 16.47 -35.40
CA ARG A 375 12.62 16.24 -36.55
C ARG A 375 13.48 14.98 -36.36
N GLU A 376 13.45 14.10 -37.31
CA GLU A 376 14.09 12.77 -37.26
C GLU A 376 15.57 12.83 -36.88
N GLU A 377 16.25 13.91 -37.32
CA GLU A 377 17.69 14.18 -37.08
C GLU A 377 17.98 14.55 -35.61
N LEU A 378 16.95 14.87 -34.79
CA LEU A 378 17.18 15.28 -33.41
C LEU A 378 17.62 14.09 -32.55
N TRP A 379 17.16 12.90 -32.82
CA TRP A 379 17.44 11.71 -32.02
C TRP A 379 18.91 11.25 -32.10
N PRO A 380 19.52 11.17 -33.27
CA PRO A 380 20.98 10.96 -33.37
C PRO A 380 21.77 12.06 -32.70
N THR A 381 21.35 13.33 -32.84
CA THR A 381 22.00 14.48 -32.24
C THR A 381 21.95 14.45 -30.72
N LEU A 382 20.81 14.06 -30.15
CA LEU A 382 20.64 13.87 -28.71
C LEU A 382 21.52 12.72 -28.19
N ALA A 383 21.63 11.62 -28.93
CA ALA A 383 22.52 10.52 -28.59
C ALA A 383 23.99 10.95 -28.58
N ALA A 384 24.45 11.68 -29.61
CA ALA A 384 25.82 12.20 -29.69
C ALA A 384 26.11 13.18 -28.55
N TRP A 385 25.22 14.13 -28.29
CA TRP A 385 25.35 15.05 -27.16
C TRP A 385 25.42 14.31 -25.81
N GLY A 386 24.62 13.26 -25.63
CA GLY A 386 24.67 12.44 -24.42
C GLY A 386 25.96 11.67 -24.23
N GLU A 387 26.58 11.19 -25.34
CA GLU A 387 27.89 10.55 -25.34
C GLU A 387 29.01 11.54 -25.01
N GLU A 388 29.00 12.72 -25.66
CA GLU A 388 30.01 13.74 -25.48
C GLU A 388 30.00 14.35 -24.07
N THR A 389 28.80 14.65 -23.55
CA THR A 389 28.65 15.32 -22.24
C THR A 389 28.59 14.37 -21.06
N SER A 390 28.47 13.08 -21.29
CA SER A 390 28.21 12.05 -20.26
C SER A 390 26.98 12.35 -19.40
N ARG A 391 26.01 13.14 -19.90
CA ARG A 391 24.79 13.54 -19.18
C ARG A 391 23.60 12.63 -19.41
N LEU A 392 23.72 11.69 -20.35
CA LEU A 392 22.76 10.60 -20.56
C LEU A 392 23.38 9.26 -20.19
N GLN A 393 22.56 8.37 -19.67
CA GLN A 393 23.00 7.01 -19.35
C GLN A 393 23.13 6.16 -20.61
N LYS A 394 23.96 5.13 -20.60
CA LYS A 394 24.19 4.26 -21.77
C LYS A 394 22.93 3.68 -22.40
N TRP A 395 21.96 3.28 -21.58
CA TRP A 395 20.68 2.76 -22.08
C TRP A 395 19.84 3.84 -22.78
N GLN A 396 19.90 5.11 -22.34
CA GLN A 396 19.20 6.24 -22.97
C GLN A 396 19.78 6.52 -24.36
N ILE A 397 21.08 6.51 -24.48
CA ILE A 397 21.77 6.66 -25.76
C ILE A 397 21.42 5.53 -26.72
N THR A 398 21.35 4.29 -26.21
CA THR A 398 20.96 3.12 -26.99
C THR A 398 19.54 3.22 -27.51
N ILE A 399 18.59 3.71 -26.70
CA ILE A 399 17.18 3.93 -27.10
C ILE A 399 17.12 4.98 -28.23
N CYS A 400 17.79 6.12 -28.10
CA CYS A 400 17.83 7.16 -29.15
C CYS A 400 18.35 6.61 -30.48
N LYS A 401 19.44 5.85 -30.45
CA LYS A 401 20.01 5.21 -31.65
C LYS A 401 19.09 4.14 -32.28
N SER A 402 18.46 3.33 -31.42
CA SER A 402 17.55 2.27 -31.89
C SER A 402 16.26 2.82 -32.49
N LEU A 403 15.78 3.94 -31.94
CA LEU A 403 14.57 4.61 -32.41
C LEU A 403 14.75 5.19 -33.82
N HIS A 404 15.83 5.91 -34.03
CA HIS A 404 16.16 6.45 -35.35
C HIS A 404 16.13 5.32 -36.40
N SER A 405 16.76 4.18 -36.10
CA SER A 405 16.71 3.00 -36.98
C SER A 405 15.30 2.44 -37.18
N LYS A 406 14.41 2.52 -36.17
CA LYS A 406 13.01 2.04 -36.30
C LYS A 406 12.18 3.01 -37.15
N ILE A 407 12.33 4.31 -36.97
CA ILE A 407 11.63 5.35 -37.74
C ILE A 407 12.00 5.23 -39.22
N VAL A 408 13.31 5.22 -39.53
CA VAL A 408 13.81 5.09 -40.91
C VAL A 408 13.29 3.81 -41.60
N LYS A 409 13.10 2.72 -40.85
CA LYS A 409 12.57 1.44 -41.38
C LYS A 409 11.05 1.36 -41.35
N GLY A 410 10.32 2.43 -41.01
CA GLY A 410 8.87 2.48 -40.96
C GLY A 410 8.23 1.50 -39.94
N ARG A 411 8.95 1.10 -38.92
CA ARG A 411 8.44 0.20 -37.89
C ARG A 411 7.56 0.93 -36.88
N ARG A 412 6.45 0.28 -36.48
CA ARG A 412 5.54 0.84 -35.47
C ARG A 412 6.25 1.03 -34.14
N LEU A 413 6.18 2.23 -33.58
CA LEU A 413 6.74 2.59 -32.29
C LEU A 413 5.79 2.15 -31.17
N ARG A 414 6.33 1.72 -30.04
CA ARG A 414 5.55 1.38 -28.85
C ARG A 414 5.33 2.65 -28.04
N GLN A 415 4.15 2.76 -27.40
CA GLN A 415 3.76 3.92 -26.61
C GLN A 415 4.73 4.21 -25.46
N ASP A 416 5.15 3.15 -24.72
CA ASP A 416 6.10 3.25 -23.62
C ASP A 416 7.51 3.71 -24.08
N GLU A 417 7.94 3.33 -25.28
CA GLU A 417 9.18 3.82 -25.88
C GLU A 417 9.09 5.30 -26.25
N CYS A 418 7.95 5.75 -26.76
CA CYS A 418 7.73 7.15 -27.14
C CYS A 418 7.65 8.08 -25.93
N GLU A 419 6.98 7.65 -24.87
CA GLU A 419 6.93 8.41 -23.61
C GLU A 419 8.33 8.57 -22.98
N ALA A 420 9.12 7.49 -22.93
CA ALA A 420 10.48 7.53 -22.41
C ALA A 420 11.40 8.48 -23.20
N LEU A 421 11.16 8.61 -24.52
CA LEU A 421 11.93 9.50 -25.37
C LEU A 421 11.58 10.96 -25.19
N LEU A 422 10.31 11.29 -25.06
CA LEU A 422 9.86 12.65 -24.80
C LEU A 422 10.37 13.12 -23.43
N ASP A 423 10.29 12.27 -22.41
CA ASP A 423 10.85 12.57 -21.08
C ASP A 423 12.37 12.80 -21.13
N MET A 424 13.06 12.01 -21.95
CA MET A 424 14.49 12.12 -22.12
C MET A 424 14.89 13.42 -22.84
N LEU A 425 14.11 13.85 -23.83
CA LEU A 425 14.30 15.10 -24.55
C LEU A 425 14.09 16.31 -23.62
N ASP A 426 13.07 16.28 -22.78
CA ASP A 426 12.79 17.34 -21.81
C ASP A 426 13.93 17.43 -20.77
N VAL A 427 14.36 16.29 -20.21
CA VAL A 427 15.50 16.25 -19.27
C VAL A 427 16.81 16.74 -19.92
N ALA A 428 17.03 16.45 -21.20
CA ALA A 428 18.20 16.92 -21.90
C ALA A 428 18.18 18.44 -22.13
N ARG A 429 17.00 18.99 -22.47
CA ARG A 429 16.79 20.44 -22.61
C ARG A 429 17.03 21.17 -21.30
N ASP A 430 16.54 20.65 -20.20
CA ASP A 430 16.78 21.20 -18.85
C ASP A 430 18.27 21.17 -18.46
N LYS A 431 19.05 20.27 -19.09
CA LYS A 431 20.50 20.14 -18.89
C LYS A 431 21.35 20.87 -19.95
N GLY A 432 20.73 21.69 -20.80
CA GLY A 432 21.42 22.54 -21.78
C GLY A 432 21.58 21.91 -23.17
N PHE A 433 20.68 20.97 -23.55
CA PHE A 433 20.60 20.55 -24.95
C PHE A 433 19.74 21.55 -25.73
N GLU A 434 20.40 22.40 -26.50
CA GLU A 434 19.78 23.43 -27.33
C GLU A 434 19.80 23.02 -28.81
N LYS A 435 18.78 22.25 -29.24
CA LYS A 435 18.45 22.07 -30.69
C LYS A 435 16.99 21.67 -30.89
#